data_1d07e1c08377ed3f9513159061e9f426
#
_entry.id   1d07e1c08377ed3f9513159061e9f426
#
_cell.length_a   1.000
_cell.length_b   1.000
_cell.length_c   1.000
_cell.angle_alpha   90.00
_cell.angle_beta   90.00
_cell.angle_gamma   90.00
#
_symmetry.space_group_name_H-M   'P 1'
#
loop_
_entity.id
_entity.type
_entity.pdbx_description
1 polymer ?
#
loop_
_entity_poly.entity_id
_entity_poly.type
_entity_poly.pdbx_seq_one_letter_code
_entity_poly.pdbx_strand_id
1 'polypeptide(L)'
;MNILTENYKLYNGDCLEVMKNIPDKSIDMILCDLPYNKLSAKWDKMIPMDLLWYQYNRIITDNGAIVLFAQQPFTSLIVVSNIENFRHNIVWHKDKCANFLHAKNQPRKTTEDILVFSKEGSGFVHNSKNKCIYNPQMIDRKPRKLMTPTSKSNNLLDVRGDTLNLQYSEDFIPDKSYPENIVYFKTEHKNRFHPCQKPQELLEYLIKTYTNENEIVLDFTMGSGSTGVACLNLNRKFIGIELDKKYFNISINRIFENYDK
;
A
#
# COMPACT_ATOMS: atom_id res chain seq x y z
N MET A 1 4.17 -4.71 -26.25
CA MET A 1 4.86 -5.99 -25.95
C MET A 1 4.33 -6.46 -24.60
N ASN A 2 3.92 -7.72 -24.50
CA ASN A 2 3.38 -8.26 -23.25
C ASN A 2 4.16 -9.52 -22.90
N ILE A 3 4.39 -9.75 -21.59
CA ILE A 3 4.99 -10.97 -21.07
C ILE A 3 3.97 -11.63 -20.15
N LEU A 4 3.63 -12.87 -20.43
CA LEU A 4 2.59 -13.60 -19.74
C LEU A 4 3.16 -14.94 -19.24
N THR A 5 3.26 -15.08 -17.94
CA THR A 5 3.63 -16.30 -17.25
C THR A 5 2.53 -16.70 -16.26
N GLU A 6 2.68 -17.80 -15.57
CA GLU A 6 1.76 -18.21 -14.51
C GLU A 6 1.81 -17.25 -13.31
N ASN A 7 3.01 -16.77 -12.95
CA ASN A 7 3.24 -15.99 -11.73
C ASN A 7 3.24 -14.48 -11.96
N TYR A 8 3.48 -14.01 -13.19
CA TYR A 8 3.39 -12.60 -13.50
C TYR A 8 2.95 -12.31 -14.93
N LYS A 9 2.27 -11.17 -15.09
CA LYS A 9 1.84 -10.64 -16.38
C LYS A 9 2.28 -9.17 -16.48
N LEU A 10 3.06 -8.83 -17.50
CA LEU A 10 3.59 -7.49 -17.70
C LEU A 10 3.10 -6.91 -19.02
N TYR A 11 2.57 -5.71 -18.97
CA TYR A 11 1.97 -5.01 -20.10
C TYR A 11 2.65 -3.66 -20.35
N ASN A 12 3.10 -3.41 -21.58
CA ASN A 12 3.55 -2.09 -21.98
C ASN A 12 2.40 -1.34 -22.67
N GLY A 13 1.86 -0.32 -22.01
CA GLY A 13 0.74 0.46 -22.55
C GLY A 13 0.10 1.38 -21.53
N ASP A 14 -0.95 2.07 -21.97
CA ASP A 14 -1.78 2.90 -21.11
C ASP A 14 -2.55 2.03 -20.10
N CYS A 15 -2.47 2.39 -18.82
CA CYS A 15 -3.05 1.58 -17.75
C CYS A 15 -4.58 1.51 -17.83
N LEU A 16 -5.26 2.59 -18.23
CA LEU A 16 -6.71 2.59 -18.35
C LEU A 16 -7.18 1.66 -19.49
N GLU A 17 -6.41 1.59 -20.59
CA GLU A 17 -6.74 0.68 -21.70
C GLU A 17 -6.45 -0.79 -21.34
N VAL A 18 -5.32 -1.06 -20.68
CA VAL A 18 -4.97 -2.42 -20.26
C VAL A 18 -5.93 -2.94 -19.20
N MET A 19 -6.29 -2.12 -18.21
CA MET A 19 -7.22 -2.51 -17.14
C MET A 19 -8.58 -2.94 -17.65
N LYS A 20 -9.06 -2.44 -18.79
CA LYS A 20 -10.33 -2.88 -19.41
C LYS A 20 -10.38 -4.40 -19.67
N ASN A 21 -9.21 -5.01 -19.89
CA ASN A 21 -9.08 -6.44 -20.17
C ASN A 21 -8.82 -7.30 -18.91
N ILE A 22 -8.68 -6.68 -17.74
CA ILE A 22 -8.58 -7.40 -16.47
C ILE A 22 -9.98 -7.82 -16.04
N PRO A 23 -10.21 -9.10 -15.71
CA PRO A 23 -11.52 -9.58 -15.28
C PRO A 23 -12.01 -8.87 -14.01
N ASP A 24 -13.32 -8.77 -13.86
CA ASP A 24 -13.95 -8.25 -12.65
C ASP A 24 -13.58 -9.11 -11.44
N LYS A 25 -13.39 -8.47 -10.28
CA LYS A 25 -13.09 -9.13 -9.00
C LYS A 25 -11.96 -10.17 -9.07
N SER A 26 -10.89 -9.85 -9.82
CA SER A 26 -9.76 -10.76 -10.03
C SER A 26 -8.44 -10.28 -9.40
N ILE A 27 -8.43 -9.10 -8.79
CA ILE A 27 -7.26 -8.50 -8.16
C ILE A 27 -7.48 -8.45 -6.65
N ASP A 28 -6.55 -8.99 -5.88
CA ASP A 28 -6.63 -9.02 -4.42
C ASP A 28 -6.01 -7.77 -3.78
N MET A 29 -5.02 -7.16 -4.44
CA MET A 29 -4.44 -5.90 -4.00
C MET A 29 -4.05 -5.04 -5.20
N ILE A 30 -4.33 -3.74 -5.10
CA ILE A 30 -3.73 -2.71 -5.95
C ILE A 30 -2.69 -1.99 -5.09
N LEU A 31 -1.43 -1.95 -5.55
CA LEU A 31 -0.33 -1.25 -4.85
C LEU A 31 0.42 -0.37 -5.84
N CYS A 32 0.19 0.94 -5.78
CA CYS A 32 0.69 1.88 -6.79
C CYS A 32 1.23 3.18 -6.21
N ASP A 33 2.23 3.73 -6.90
CA ASP A 33 2.70 5.12 -6.77
C ASP A 33 2.19 5.92 -7.96
N LEU A 34 1.13 6.70 -7.75
CA LEU A 34 0.48 7.46 -8.83
C LEU A 34 1.38 8.60 -9.34
N PRO A 35 1.31 8.94 -10.63
CA PRO A 35 1.95 10.15 -11.14
C PRO A 35 1.24 11.40 -10.62
N TYR A 36 2.01 12.34 -10.05
CA TYR A 36 1.47 13.55 -9.39
C TYR A 36 1.56 14.81 -10.23
N ASN A 37 2.06 14.73 -11.46
CA ASN A 37 2.36 15.89 -12.32
C ASN A 37 3.32 16.89 -11.63
N LYS A 38 4.32 16.38 -10.91
CA LYS A 38 5.34 17.19 -10.19
C LYS A 38 6.68 17.22 -10.90
N LEU A 39 6.94 16.26 -11.76
CA LEU A 39 8.17 16.13 -12.50
C LEU A 39 7.95 16.59 -13.96
N SER A 40 8.97 17.18 -14.57
CA SER A 40 8.93 17.54 -16.00
C SER A 40 9.07 16.32 -16.93
N ALA A 41 8.68 15.14 -16.46
CA ALA A 41 8.76 13.88 -17.19
C ALA A 41 7.46 13.62 -17.97
N LYS A 42 7.57 13.09 -19.19
CA LYS A 42 6.41 12.81 -20.04
C LYS A 42 5.41 11.82 -19.45
N TRP A 43 5.90 10.92 -18.59
CA TRP A 43 5.10 9.91 -17.91
C TRP A 43 4.43 10.43 -16.62
N ASP A 44 4.90 11.56 -16.04
CA ASP A 44 4.32 12.11 -14.80
C ASP A 44 3.10 13.00 -15.12
N LYS A 45 2.08 12.38 -15.71
CA LYS A 45 0.79 13.02 -15.99
C LYS A 45 -0.27 12.45 -15.07
N MET A 46 -1.05 13.33 -14.43
CA MET A 46 -2.13 12.92 -13.56
C MET A 46 -3.17 12.11 -14.35
N ILE A 47 -3.50 10.93 -13.85
CA ILE A 47 -4.54 10.07 -14.42
C ILE A 47 -5.89 10.51 -13.83
N PRO A 48 -6.96 10.63 -14.62
CA PRO A 48 -8.28 11.00 -14.11
C PRO A 48 -8.76 10.04 -13.02
N MET A 49 -9.05 10.58 -11.84
CA MET A 49 -9.36 9.76 -10.66
C MET A 49 -10.69 9.02 -10.78
N ASP A 50 -11.69 9.61 -11.44
CA ASP A 50 -12.99 8.99 -11.71
C ASP A 50 -12.84 7.71 -12.55
N LEU A 51 -12.01 7.76 -13.59
CA LEU A 51 -11.74 6.61 -14.45
C LEU A 51 -10.94 5.52 -13.69
N LEU A 52 -9.98 5.94 -12.83
CA LEU A 52 -9.25 5.01 -11.97
C LEU A 52 -10.18 4.31 -10.98
N TRP A 53 -11.02 5.05 -10.25
CA TRP A 53 -11.96 4.48 -9.30
C TRP A 53 -12.99 3.55 -9.96
N TYR A 54 -13.44 3.88 -11.17
CA TYR A 54 -14.30 2.98 -11.94
C TYR A 54 -13.62 1.62 -12.17
N GLN A 55 -12.37 1.61 -12.66
CA GLN A 55 -11.62 0.38 -12.90
C GLN A 55 -11.30 -0.35 -11.59
N TYR A 56 -10.83 0.35 -10.55
CA TYR A 56 -10.47 -0.26 -9.28
C TYR A 56 -11.66 -0.98 -8.65
N ASN A 57 -12.80 -0.34 -8.57
CA ASN A 57 -14.01 -0.92 -7.98
C ASN A 57 -14.50 -2.16 -8.75
N ARG A 58 -14.27 -2.21 -10.05
CA ARG A 58 -14.62 -3.34 -10.89
C ARG A 58 -13.68 -4.53 -10.69
N ILE A 59 -12.36 -4.29 -10.75
CA ILE A 59 -11.37 -5.37 -10.78
C ILE A 59 -10.98 -5.90 -9.39
N ILE A 60 -11.11 -5.06 -8.34
CA ILE A 60 -10.74 -5.49 -6.98
C ILE A 60 -11.75 -6.51 -6.42
N THR A 61 -11.27 -7.53 -5.73
CA THR A 61 -12.09 -8.49 -4.98
C THR A 61 -12.85 -7.79 -3.84
N ASP A 62 -13.85 -8.45 -3.28
CA ASP A 62 -14.69 -7.83 -2.25
C ASP A 62 -13.94 -7.61 -0.92
N ASN A 63 -12.90 -8.39 -0.66
CA ASN A 63 -12.01 -8.30 0.50
C ASN A 63 -10.61 -7.73 0.16
N GLY A 64 -10.41 -7.24 -1.06
CA GLY A 64 -9.16 -6.69 -1.52
C GLY A 64 -8.86 -5.28 -1.00
N ALA A 65 -7.59 -4.92 -1.02
CA ALA A 65 -7.10 -3.60 -0.62
C ALA A 65 -6.58 -2.78 -1.81
N ILE A 66 -6.86 -1.48 -1.81
CA ILE A 66 -6.25 -0.52 -2.72
C ILE A 66 -5.31 0.37 -1.90
N VAL A 67 -4.01 0.26 -2.16
CA VAL A 67 -2.94 0.93 -1.42
C VAL A 67 -2.19 1.88 -2.34
N LEU A 68 -2.30 3.17 -2.06
CA LEU A 68 -1.75 4.23 -2.91
C LEU A 68 -0.75 5.08 -2.14
N PHE A 69 0.45 5.24 -2.68
CA PHE A 69 1.39 6.24 -2.15
C PHE A 69 0.91 7.64 -2.52
N ALA A 70 1.08 8.59 -1.60
CA ALA A 70 0.64 9.95 -1.80
C ALA A 70 1.47 10.97 -1.01
N GLN A 71 1.40 12.23 -1.42
CA GLN A 71 1.95 13.38 -0.69
C GLN A 71 0.99 14.55 -0.79
N GLN A 72 0.92 15.36 0.27
CA GLN A 72 0.11 16.59 0.25
C GLN A 72 0.56 17.56 -0.89
N PRO A 73 -0.40 18.23 -1.55
CA PRO A 73 -1.86 18.24 -1.34
C PRO A 73 -2.60 17.07 -2.01
N PHE A 74 -1.90 16.23 -2.79
CA PHE A 74 -2.49 15.14 -3.57
C PHE A 74 -3.14 14.07 -2.67
N THR A 75 -2.55 13.80 -1.49
CA THR A 75 -3.18 12.95 -0.45
C THR A 75 -4.63 13.33 -0.19
N SER A 76 -4.88 14.62 0.07
CA SER A 76 -6.25 15.11 0.35
C SER A 76 -7.18 14.93 -0.85
N LEU A 77 -6.71 15.16 -2.06
CA LEU A 77 -7.51 14.99 -3.29
C LEU A 77 -7.91 13.53 -3.49
N ILE A 78 -6.99 12.58 -3.30
CA ILE A 78 -7.28 11.14 -3.41
C ILE A 78 -8.31 10.72 -2.35
N VAL A 79 -8.13 11.12 -1.09
CA VAL A 79 -9.06 10.76 -0.01
C VAL A 79 -10.45 11.28 -0.28
N VAL A 80 -10.60 12.57 -0.64
CA VAL A 80 -11.91 13.17 -0.93
C VAL A 80 -12.57 12.55 -2.17
N SER A 81 -11.79 12.12 -3.17
CA SER A 81 -12.33 11.51 -4.38
C SER A 81 -13.00 10.14 -4.15
N ASN A 82 -12.75 9.49 -3.00
CA ASN A 82 -13.38 8.21 -2.64
C ASN A 82 -13.46 8.02 -1.13
N ILE A 83 -14.03 9.00 -0.44
CA ILE A 83 -14.09 9.03 1.04
C ILE A 83 -14.87 7.84 1.63
N GLU A 84 -15.85 7.32 0.91
CA GLU A 84 -16.68 6.20 1.36
C GLU A 84 -15.89 4.90 1.51
N ASN A 85 -14.92 4.68 0.64
CA ASN A 85 -14.05 3.49 0.66
C ASN A 85 -12.72 3.74 1.38
N PHE A 86 -12.44 4.97 1.83
CA PHE A 86 -11.23 5.28 2.58
C PHE A 86 -11.25 4.57 3.94
N ARG A 87 -10.20 3.80 4.22
CA ARG A 87 -10.10 3.00 5.44
C ARG A 87 -9.20 3.66 6.48
N HIS A 88 -7.95 3.88 6.16
CA HIS A 88 -6.96 4.54 7.01
C HIS A 88 -5.73 4.95 6.19
N ASN A 89 -4.84 5.70 6.81
CA ASN A 89 -3.51 5.98 6.27
C ASN A 89 -2.41 5.36 7.13
N ILE A 90 -1.30 5.04 6.47
CA ILE A 90 -0.03 4.71 7.09
C ILE A 90 0.94 5.82 6.70
N VAL A 91 1.75 6.29 7.63
CA VAL A 91 2.77 7.30 7.39
C VAL A 91 4.13 6.63 7.29
N TRP A 92 4.72 6.62 6.10
CA TRP A 92 6.09 6.18 5.92
C TRP A 92 7.06 7.28 6.34
N HIS A 93 7.79 7.06 7.43
CA HIS A 93 8.90 7.90 7.87
C HIS A 93 10.19 7.45 7.22
N LYS A 94 10.85 8.36 6.51
CA LYS A 94 12.06 8.12 5.72
C LYS A 94 13.31 8.45 6.53
N ASP A 95 14.43 7.82 6.21
CA ASP A 95 15.75 8.12 6.78
C ASP A 95 16.31 9.47 6.32
N LYS A 96 15.84 10.01 5.20
CA LYS A 96 16.30 11.28 4.61
C LYS A 96 15.16 12.26 4.36
N CYS A 97 15.47 13.53 4.61
CA CYS A 97 14.58 14.63 4.30
C CYS A 97 14.63 14.99 2.81
N ALA A 98 13.49 15.23 2.23
CA ALA A 98 13.37 15.86 0.92
C ALA A 98 13.24 17.40 1.05
N ASN A 99 13.17 18.09 -0.08
CA ASN A 99 12.93 19.54 -0.24
C ASN A 99 13.85 20.46 0.58
N PHE A 100 15.15 20.13 0.71
CA PHE A 100 16.10 20.92 1.49
C PHE A 100 16.24 22.37 0.97
N LEU A 101 16.02 22.64 -0.32
CA LEU A 101 16.03 23.98 -0.91
C LEU A 101 14.98 24.91 -0.29
N HIS A 102 13.89 24.35 0.23
CA HIS A 102 12.80 25.09 0.86
C HIS A 102 12.90 25.14 2.39
N ALA A 103 14.01 24.66 2.97
CA ALA A 103 14.16 24.53 4.43
C ALA A 103 14.07 25.85 5.22
N LYS A 104 14.27 27.00 4.54
CA LYS A 104 14.10 28.32 5.14
C LYS A 104 12.64 28.78 5.19
N ASN A 105 11.76 28.18 4.38
CA ASN A 105 10.38 28.61 4.19
C ASN A 105 9.36 27.64 4.79
N GLN A 106 9.75 26.37 4.96
CA GLN A 106 8.86 25.32 5.47
C GLN A 106 9.67 24.17 6.06
N PRO A 107 9.07 23.34 6.94
CA PRO A 107 9.71 22.13 7.44
C PRO A 107 10.13 21.20 6.32
N ARG A 108 11.27 20.52 6.49
CA ARG A 108 11.74 19.51 5.55
C ARG A 108 10.84 18.26 5.62
N LYS A 109 10.52 17.71 4.45
CA LYS A 109 9.67 16.51 4.35
C LYS A 109 10.48 15.25 4.65
N THR A 110 10.05 14.53 5.69
CA THR A 110 10.59 13.20 6.08
C THR A 110 9.57 12.11 5.92
N THR A 111 8.33 12.44 5.56
CA THR A 111 7.23 11.48 5.50
C THR A 111 6.60 11.42 4.11
N GLU A 112 5.94 10.30 3.86
CA GLU A 112 5.04 10.07 2.72
C GLU A 112 3.81 9.31 3.21
N ASP A 113 2.65 9.64 2.68
CA ASP A 113 1.39 8.98 3.04
C ASP A 113 1.20 7.71 2.20
N ILE A 114 0.66 6.67 2.84
CA ILE A 114 0.20 5.45 2.19
C ILE A 114 -1.27 5.32 2.54
N LEU A 115 -2.12 5.50 1.54
CA LEU A 115 -3.58 5.54 1.69
C LEU A 115 -4.15 4.16 1.41
N VAL A 116 -4.96 3.66 2.32
CA VAL A 116 -5.60 2.35 2.21
C VAL A 116 -7.10 2.52 2.01
N PHE A 117 -7.63 1.92 0.95
CA PHE A 117 -9.05 1.88 0.64
C PHE A 117 -9.51 0.43 0.51
N SER A 118 -10.77 0.18 0.81
CA SER A 118 -11.43 -1.11 0.62
C SER A 118 -12.94 -0.95 0.51
N LYS A 119 -13.63 -1.94 -0.03
CA LYS A 119 -15.10 -1.98 -0.07
C LYS A 119 -15.75 -2.09 1.32
N GLU A 120 -14.97 -2.39 2.35
CA GLU A 120 -15.42 -2.36 3.74
C GLU A 120 -15.69 -0.93 4.23
N GLY A 121 -15.06 0.06 3.59
CA GLY A 121 -15.18 1.47 3.95
C GLY A 121 -14.37 1.86 5.19
N SER A 122 -14.69 3.01 5.79
CA SER A 122 -13.99 3.52 6.97
C SER A 122 -14.14 2.57 8.16
N GLY A 123 -13.02 2.27 8.83
CA GLY A 123 -12.88 1.23 9.86
C GLY A 123 -13.73 1.35 11.13
N PHE A 124 -14.76 2.21 11.15
CA PHE A 124 -15.73 2.31 12.23
C PHE A 124 -16.92 1.33 12.09
N VAL A 125 -17.00 0.59 10.99
CA VAL A 125 -18.08 -0.36 10.76
C VAL A 125 -17.60 -1.76 11.15
N HIS A 126 -17.71 -2.10 12.44
CA HIS A 126 -17.33 -3.41 12.99
C HIS A 126 -18.08 -4.61 12.40
N ASN A 127 -19.13 -4.39 11.63
CA ASN A 127 -20.04 -5.43 11.12
C ASN A 127 -20.08 -5.49 9.57
N SER A 128 -19.05 -5.05 8.87
CA SER A 128 -18.98 -5.22 7.43
C SER A 128 -18.95 -6.70 7.05
N LYS A 129 -19.80 -7.08 6.07
CA LYS A 129 -19.78 -8.43 5.49
C LYS A 129 -18.51 -8.70 4.68
N ASN A 130 -17.87 -7.65 4.15
CA ASN A 130 -16.69 -7.71 3.31
C ASN A 130 -15.49 -7.18 4.09
N LYS A 131 -14.92 -8.02 4.97
CA LYS A 131 -13.72 -7.64 5.71
C LYS A 131 -12.51 -7.61 4.77
N CYS A 132 -11.83 -6.46 4.72
CA CYS A 132 -10.55 -6.34 4.04
C CYS A 132 -9.52 -7.28 4.66
N ILE A 133 -8.72 -7.96 3.83
CA ILE A 133 -7.59 -8.77 4.32
C ILE A 133 -6.63 -7.84 5.08
N TYR A 134 -6.30 -8.24 6.29
CA TYR A 134 -5.34 -7.53 7.15
C TYR A 134 -4.56 -8.54 7.99
N ASN A 135 -3.30 -8.72 7.64
CA ASN A 135 -2.33 -9.57 8.34
C ASN A 135 -1.36 -8.67 9.12
N PRO A 136 -1.62 -8.34 10.39
CA PRO A 136 -0.80 -7.39 11.12
C PRO A 136 0.63 -7.91 11.27
N GLN A 137 1.61 -7.11 10.84
CA GLN A 137 3.03 -7.41 11.01
C GLN A 137 3.43 -7.03 12.44
N MET A 138 3.29 -7.99 13.36
CA MET A 138 3.48 -7.79 14.80
C MET A 138 4.90 -7.31 15.13
N ILE A 139 5.01 -6.35 16.06
CA ILE A 139 6.27 -5.72 16.49
C ILE A 139 6.68 -6.33 17.84
N ASP A 140 7.94 -6.77 17.95
CA ASP A 140 8.49 -7.23 19.22
C ASP A 140 8.59 -6.06 20.21
N ARG A 141 8.14 -6.28 21.43
CA ARG A 141 8.22 -5.31 22.51
C ARG A 141 8.76 -5.95 23.78
N LYS A 142 9.34 -5.13 24.64
CA LYS A 142 9.70 -5.59 25.99
C LYS A 142 8.42 -6.03 26.72
N PRO A 143 8.41 -7.20 27.39
CA PRO A 143 7.27 -7.65 28.16
C PRO A 143 6.85 -6.56 29.15
N ARG A 144 5.62 -6.11 29.08
CA ARG A 144 5.05 -5.26 30.13
C ARG A 144 4.65 -6.15 31.28
N LYS A 145 5.01 -5.79 32.53
CA LYS A 145 4.37 -6.38 33.70
C LYS A 145 2.87 -6.18 33.54
N LEU A 146 2.12 -7.29 33.47
CA LEU A 146 0.67 -7.23 33.55
C LEU A 146 0.31 -6.45 34.81
N MET A 147 -0.22 -5.26 34.66
CA MET A 147 -0.88 -4.60 35.79
C MET A 147 -2.11 -5.45 36.07
N THR A 148 -2.11 -6.12 37.22
CA THR A 148 -3.34 -6.74 37.74
C THR A 148 -4.41 -5.65 37.73
N PRO A 149 -5.60 -5.85 37.13
CA PRO A 149 -6.65 -4.88 37.15
C PRO A 149 -7.00 -4.61 38.62
N THR A 150 -6.64 -3.47 39.14
CA THR A 150 -7.24 -3.00 40.38
C THR A 150 -8.72 -2.77 40.06
N SER A 151 -9.59 -3.40 40.78
CA SER A 151 -11.04 -3.51 40.57
C SER A 151 -11.84 -2.19 40.46
N LYS A 152 -11.19 -1.08 40.20
CA LYS A 152 -11.79 0.29 40.14
C LYS A 152 -11.53 1.09 38.86
N SER A 153 -10.84 0.54 37.84
CA SER A 153 -10.52 1.34 36.64
C SER A 153 -10.91 0.67 35.31
N ASN A 154 -11.87 -0.23 35.31
CA ASN A 154 -12.25 -0.98 34.10
C ASN A 154 -13.21 -0.24 33.16
N ASN A 155 -13.52 1.03 33.42
CA ASN A 155 -14.41 1.81 32.59
C ASN A 155 -13.60 2.81 31.76
N LEU A 156 -12.95 2.35 30.69
CA LEU A 156 -12.57 3.21 29.61
C LEU A 156 -13.84 3.53 28.81
N LEU A 157 -14.23 4.80 28.82
CA LEU A 157 -15.27 5.28 27.92
C LEU A 157 -14.69 5.36 26.51
N ASP A 158 -15.41 4.83 25.53
CA ASP A 158 -15.10 5.11 24.14
C ASP A 158 -15.44 6.57 23.80
N VAL A 159 -15.11 7.03 22.60
CA VAL A 159 -15.39 8.38 22.13
C VAL A 159 -16.92 8.71 22.08
N ARG A 160 -17.81 7.74 22.30
CA ARG A 160 -19.26 7.91 22.36
C ARG A 160 -19.77 7.89 23.80
N GLY A 161 -18.90 7.67 24.78
CA GLY A 161 -19.26 7.61 26.20
C GLY A 161 -19.74 6.21 26.66
N ASP A 162 -19.61 5.19 25.81
CA ASP A 162 -19.98 3.82 26.14
C ASP A 162 -18.88 3.12 26.95
N THR A 163 -19.29 2.28 27.92
CA THR A 163 -18.37 1.52 28.75
C THR A 163 -17.80 0.33 27.99
N LEU A 164 -16.51 0.36 27.67
CA LEU A 164 -15.81 -0.77 27.05
C LEU A 164 -15.44 -1.80 28.13
N ASN A 165 -16.08 -2.96 28.10
CA ASN A 165 -15.61 -4.14 28.82
C ASN A 165 -14.40 -4.72 28.08
N LEU A 166 -13.20 -4.35 28.51
CA LEU A 166 -11.96 -4.92 28.00
C LEU A 166 -11.79 -6.33 28.56
N GLN A 167 -12.39 -7.33 27.92
CA GLN A 167 -11.95 -8.71 28.07
C GLN A 167 -10.68 -8.87 27.22
N TYR A 168 -9.56 -9.27 27.85
CA TYR A 168 -8.38 -9.68 27.10
C TYR A 168 -8.79 -10.88 26.25
N SER A 169 -8.69 -10.75 24.92
CA SER A 169 -8.90 -11.87 24.01
C SER A 169 -7.83 -12.94 24.27
N GLU A 170 -8.18 -14.21 24.01
CA GLU A 170 -7.25 -15.34 24.07
C GLU A 170 -6.02 -15.17 23.17
N ASP A 171 -6.05 -14.21 22.24
CA ASP A 171 -4.98 -13.84 21.30
C ASP A 171 -3.94 -12.86 21.86
N PHE A 172 -3.93 -12.59 23.17
CA PHE A 172 -2.95 -11.67 23.76
C PHE A 172 -1.54 -12.28 23.78
N ILE A 173 -0.64 -11.72 22.94
CA ILE A 173 0.79 -12.10 22.90
C ILE A 173 1.57 -11.10 23.75
N PRO A 174 2.11 -11.50 24.93
CA PRO A 174 2.69 -10.55 25.91
C PRO A 174 3.88 -9.75 25.43
N ASP A 175 4.67 -10.30 24.51
CA ASP A 175 5.95 -9.78 23.97
C ASP A 175 5.80 -9.14 22.59
N LYS A 176 4.59 -9.08 22.05
CA LYS A 176 4.30 -8.43 20.77
C LYS A 176 3.24 -7.34 20.89
N SER A 177 3.30 -6.38 20.00
CA SER A 177 2.26 -5.36 19.83
C SER A 177 1.80 -5.31 18.39
N TYR A 178 0.55 -4.91 18.19
CA TYR A 178 0.05 -4.57 16.87
C TYR A 178 0.87 -3.41 16.29
N PRO A 179 1.05 -3.37 14.97
CA PRO A 179 1.79 -2.31 14.30
C PRO A 179 1.11 -0.95 14.49
N GLU A 180 1.92 0.09 14.54
CA GLU A 180 1.47 1.48 14.53
C GLU A 180 1.26 1.97 13.09
N ASN A 181 0.53 3.06 12.94
CA ASN A 181 0.31 3.67 11.62
C ASN A 181 1.50 4.51 11.13
N ILE A 182 2.60 4.59 11.88
CA ILE A 182 3.87 5.17 11.46
C ILE A 182 4.88 4.05 11.28
N VAL A 183 5.39 3.89 10.05
CA VAL A 183 6.38 2.87 9.72
C VAL A 183 7.69 3.52 9.30
N TYR A 184 8.81 2.94 9.68
CA TYR A 184 10.14 3.43 9.33
C TYR A 184 10.83 2.48 8.36
N PHE A 185 11.09 2.96 7.14
CA PHE A 185 11.88 2.26 6.14
C PHE A 185 12.88 3.21 5.49
N LYS A 186 14.12 2.75 5.31
CA LYS A 186 15.15 3.53 4.64
C LYS A 186 14.82 3.67 3.15
N THR A 187 15.13 4.84 2.60
CA THR A 187 15.03 5.06 1.17
C THR A 187 16.15 4.32 0.44
N GLU A 188 15.83 3.75 -0.69
CA GLU A 188 16.82 3.04 -1.53
C GLU A 188 17.70 4.04 -2.29
N HIS A 189 19.02 3.99 -2.10
CA HIS A 189 19.97 4.91 -2.73
C HIS A 189 20.96 4.20 -3.66
N LYS A 190 21.27 2.94 -3.39
CA LYS A 190 22.14 2.11 -4.22
C LYS A 190 21.27 1.31 -5.19
N ASN A 191 21.69 1.19 -6.45
CA ASN A 191 20.97 0.43 -7.49
C ASN A 191 19.57 0.98 -7.80
N ARG A 192 19.45 2.30 -7.89
CA ARG A 192 18.20 2.98 -8.19
C ARG A 192 17.94 2.99 -9.70
N PHE A 193 16.93 2.27 -10.13
CA PHE A 193 16.54 2.12 -11.54
C PHE A 193 15.47 3.16 -11.98
N HIS A 194 14.77 3.73 -11.00
CA HIS A 194 13.72 4.74 -11.23
C HIS A 194 13.81 5.87 -10.17
N PRO A 195 13.61 7.15 -10.53
CA PRO A 195 13.70 8.26 -9.58
C PRO A 195 12.71 8.17 -8.41
N CYS A 196 11.54 7.57 -8.62
CA CYS A 196 10.49 7.37 -7.61
C CYS A 196 10.46 5.96 -7.04
N GLN A 197 11.53 5.16 -7.18
CA GLN A 197 11.57 3.79 -6.69
C GLN A 197 11.32 3.72 -5.19
N LYS A 198 10.36 2.87 -4.78
CA LYS A 198 10.03 2.61 -3.40
C LYS A 198 10.97 1.54 -2.82
N PRO A 199 11.27 1.57 -1.51
CA PRO A 199 12.09 0.55 -0.86
C PRO A 199 11.45 -0.83 -0.94
N GLN A 200 12.26 -1.85 -1.24
CA GLN A 200 11.80 -3.23 -1.37
C GLN A 200 11.13 -3.73 -0.07
N GLU A 201 11.76 -3.47 1.08
CA GLU A 201 11.24 -3.86 2.39
C GLU A 201 9.86 -3.25 2.71
N LEU A 202 9.63 -2.00 2.30
CA LEU A 202 8.33 -1.35 2.48
C LEU A 202 7.26 -1.99 1.60
N LEU A 203 7.56 -2.29 0.34
CA LEU A 203 6.62 -2.96 -0.56
C LEU A 203 6.27 -4.35 -0.03
N GLU A 204 7.26 -5.12 0.42
CA GLU A 204 7.05 -6.43 1.02
C GLU A 204 6.20 -6.36 2.31
N TYR A 205 6.44 -5.36 3.15
CA TYR A 205 5.62 -5.12 4.34
C TYR A 205 4.15 -4.89 3.98
N LEU A 206 3.87 -4.04 2.99
CA LEU A 206 2.51 -3.74 2.55
C LEU A 206 1.84 -4.95 1.90
N ILE A 207 2.55 -5.68 1.05
CA ILE A 207 2.04 -6.90 0.39
C ILE A 207 1.70 -7.97 1.42
N LYS A 208 2.58 -8.25 2.39
CA LYS A 208 2.30 -9.19 3.50
C LYS A 208 1.08 -8.78 4.30
N THR A 209 0.92 -7.47 4.54
CA THR A 209 -0.17 -6.93 5.37
C THR A 209 -1.53 -7.10 4.72
N TYR A 210 -1.63 -6.93 3.40
CA TYR A 210 -2.92 -6.86 2.70
C TYR A 210 -3.18 -7.99 1.72
N THR A 211 -2.31 -9.02 1.68
CA THR A 211 -2.50 -10.21 0.83
C THR A 211 -2.07 -11.49 1.51
N ASN A 212 -2.60 -12.61 1.00
CA ASN A 212 -2.13 -13.95 1.30
C ASN A 212 -1.26 -14.50 0.15
N GLU A 213 -0.57 -15.63 0.36
CA GLU A 213 0.19 -16.29 -0.71
C GLU A 213 -0.71 -16.69 -1.88
N ASN A 214 -0.15 -16.65 -3.08
CA ASN A 214 -0.81 -16.92 -4.38
C ASN A 214 -1.86 -15.88 -4.81
N GLU A 215 -2.16 -14.87 -3.99
CA GLU A 215 -3.05 -13.77 -4.38
C GLU A 215 -2.37 -12.81 -5.39
N ILE A 216 -3.20 -12.08 -6.13
CA ILE A 216 -2.76 -11.26 -7.26
C ILE A 216 -2.64 -9.80 -6.85
N VAL A 217 -1.45 -9.23 -7.02
CA VAL A 217 -1.16 -7.82 -6.81
C VAL A 217 -1.03 -7.12 -8.17
N LEU A 218 -1.73 -5.99 -8.33
CA LEU A 218 -1.65 -5.12 -9.50
C LEU A 218 -0.88 -3.85 -9.16
N ASP A 219 0.14 -3.54 -9.97
CA ASP A 219 0.78 -2.22 -10.04
C ASP A 219 0.66 -1.70 -11.49
N PHE A 220 -0.23 -0.74 -11.69
CA PHE A 220 -0.52 -0.21 -13.02
C PHE A 220 0.37 0.97 -13.45
N THR A 221 1.33 1.34 -12.59
CA THR A 221 2.40 2.33 -12.83
C THR A 221 3.73 1.78 -12.32
N MET A 222 4.05 0.52 -12.68
CA MET A 222 5.09 -0.28 -12.03
C MET A 222 6.52 0.27 -12.16
N GLY A 223 6.74 1.25 -13.04
CA GLY A 223 8.05 1.83 -13.27
C GLY A 223 9.13 0.78 -13.53
N SER A 224 10.12 0.70 -12.65
CA SER A 224 11.21 -0.29 -12.72
C SER A 224 10.87 -1.67 -12.12
N GLY A 225 9.61 -1.96 -11.77
CA GLY A 225 9.15 -3.28 -11.36
C GLY A 225 9.45 -3.69 -9.92
N SER A 226 9.69 -2.76 -9.01
CA SER A 226 10.01 -3.08 -7.60
C SER A 226 8.87 -3.84 -6.91
N THR A 227 7.61 -3.47 -7.18
CA THR A 227 6.42 -4.16 -6.67
C THR A 227 6.38 -5.62 -7.16
N GLY A 228 6.71 -5.86 -8.44
CA GLY A 228 6.78 -7.20 -9.00
C GLY A 228 7.82 -8.08 -8.32
N VAL A 229 9.03 -7.55 -8.09
CA VAL A 229 10.08 -8.26 -7.34
C VAL A 229 9.60 -8.60 -5.93
N ALA A 230 8.95 -7.65 -5.22
CA ALA A 230 8.40 -7.89 -3.89
C ALA A 230 7.33 -9.00 -3.89
N CYS A 231 6.46 -9.02 -4.89
CA CYS A 231 5.43 -10.06 -5.03
C CYS A 231 6.05 -11.45 -5.17
N LEU A 232 7.03 -11.62 -6.07
CA LEU A 232 7.68 -12.90 -6.31
C LEU A 232 8.46 -13.38 -5.08
N ASN A 233 9.18 -12.51 -4.38
CA ASN A 233 9.85 -12.85 -3.12
C ASN A 233 8.90 -13.41 -2.06
N LEU A 234 7.62 -13.08 -2.16
CA LEU A 234 6.60 -13.42 -1.18
C LEU A 234 5.59 -14.47 -1.67
N ASN A 235 5.84 -15.13 -2.80
CA ASN A 235 4.92 -16.08 -3.42
C ASN A 235 3.54 -15.47 -3.76
N ARG A 236 3.51 -14.20 -4.20
CA ARG A 236 2.32 -13.55 -4.73
C ARG A 236 2.43 -13.46 -6.24
N LYS A 237 1.28 -13.54 -6.93
CA LYS A 237 1.20 -13.29 -8.37
C LYS A 237 1.20 -11.79 -8.64
N PHE A 238 1.76 -11.40 -9.78
CA PHE A 238 1.93 -9.98 -10.11
C PHE A 238 1.35 -9.64 -11.48
N ILE A 239 0.63 -8.52 -11.55
CA ILE A 239 0.27 -7.88 -12.82
C ILE A 239 0.89 -6.48 -12.80
N GLY A 240 1.75 -6.21 -13.79
CA GLY A 240 2.42 -4.90 -13.93
C GLY A 240 2.06 -4.22 -15.24
N ILE A 241 1.78 -2.91 -15.19
CA ILE A 241 1.55 -2.09 -16.37
C ILE A 241 2.52 -0.91 -16.33
N GLU A 242 3.17 -0.61 -17.45
CA GLU A 242 4.09 0.52 -17.59
C GLU A 242 3.94 1.16 -18.97
N LEU A 243 3.75 2.48 -18.97
CA LEU A 243 3.58 3.26 -20.20
C LEU A 243 4.91 3.46 -20.93
N ASP A 244 5.97 3.80 -20.18
CA ASP A 244 7.28 4.08 -20.71
C ASP A 244 8.03 2.79 -21.08
N LYS A 245 8.34 2.62 -22.36
CA LYS A 245 9.01 1.42 -22.88
C LYS A 245 10.38 1.17 -22.24
N LYS A 246 11.12 2.23 -21.86
CA LYS A 246 12.42 2.10 -21.22
C LYS A 246 12.28 1.49 -19.83
N TYR A 247 11.37 2.02 -19.01
CA TYR A 247 11.11 1.49 -17.67
C TYR A 247 10.48 0.10 -17.74
N PHE A 248 9.62 -0.14 -18.70
CA PHE A 248 9.07 -1.49 -18.96
C PHE A 248 10.18 -2.51 -19.22
N ASN A 249 11.16 -2.21 -20.08
CA ASN A 249 12.28 -3.12 -20.32
C ASN A 249 13.16 -3.34 -19.08
N ILE A 250 13.35 -2.29 -18.26
CA ILE A 250 14.08 -2.42 -16.99
C ILE A 250 13.30 -3.35 -16.03
N SER A 251 11.98 -3.20 -15.93
CA SER A 251 11.15 -4.01 -15.05
C SER A 251 11.18 -5.50 -15.43
N ILE A 252 11.16 -5.80 -16.74
CA ILE A 252 11.29 -7.19 -17.23
C ILE A 252 12.58 -7.84 -16.70
N ASN A 253 13.72 -7.19 -16.94
CA ASN A 253 15.01 -7.75 -16.52
C ASN A 253 15.07 -7.98 -15.02
N ARG A 254 14.61 -7.01 -14.23
CA ARG A 254 14.61 -7.12 -12.77
C ARG A 254 13.70 -8.22 -12.24
N ILE A 255 12.51 -8.35 -12.79
CA ILE A 255 11.54 -9.37 -12.37
C ILE A 255 12.05 -10.74 -12.77
N PHE A 256 12.58 -10.88 -13.99
CA PHE A 256 13.13 -12.13 -14.50
C PHE A 256 14.35 -12.61 -13.70
N GLU A 257 15.34 -11.74 -13.48
CA GLU A 257 16.55 -12.06 -12.69
C GLU A 257 16.26 -12.49 -11.24
N ASN A 258 15.11 -12.09 -10.67
CA ASN A 258 14.71 -12.51 -9.34
C ASN A 258 13.81 -13.75 -9.34
N TYR A 259 13.23 -14.12 -10.47
CA TYR A 259 12.38 -15.30 -10.58
C TYR A 259 13.19 -16.58 -10.79
N ASP A 260 14.33 -16.51 -11.47
CA ASP A 260 15.22 -17.66 -11.78
C ASP A 260 16.23 -17.98 -10.66
N LYS A 261 16.11 -17.36 -9.49
CA LYS A 261 16.89 -17.66 -8.28
C LYS A 261 16.13 -18.57 -7.34
#